data_8a9a6dd83d3f27e613fc9ce7a95e7002
#
_entry.id   8a9a6dd83d3f27e613fc9ce7a95e7002
#
_cell.length_a   1.000
_cell.length_b   1.000
_cell.length_c   1.000
_cell.angle_alpha   90.00
_cell.angle_beta   90.00
_cell.angle_gamma   90.00
#
_symmetry.space_group_name_H-M   'P 1'
#
loop_
_entity.id
_entity.type
_entity.pdbx_description
1 polymer ?
#
loop_
_entity_poly.entity_id
_entity_poly.type
_entity_poly.pdbx_seq_one_letter_code
_entity_poly.pdbx_strand_id
1 'polypeptide(L)'
;MDLKSAIRTIPDYPKPGIMFRDVTTLIGDARAFRIAVDRMVQPWAGAKIDKVAGTEARGFILGGAVAHQLSVGFTPVRKRGKLPHRTLIEEYELEYGQDAIEIHVDAIAEGDRVLLVDDLIATGGTAEASIRLLQRAGATVVGAAVVIDLPDLGGAKRIEALGVPVSSLVAFEGE
;
A
#
# COMPACT_ATOMS: atom_id res chain seq x y z
N MET A 1 -2.10 2.58 22.43
CA MET A 1 -0.99 1.67 22.11
C MET A 1 -0.05 2.35 21.13
N ASP A 2 1.23 2.23 21.41
CA ASP A 2 2.27 2.71 20.50
C ASP A 2 2.57 1.62 19.45
N LEU A 3 2.03 1.80 18.25
CA LEU A 3 2.21 0.83 17.17
C LEU A 3 3.66 0.71 16.72
N LYS A 4 4.44 1.77 16.88
CA LYS A 4 5.85 1.76 16.48
C LYS A 4 6.65 0.70 17.24
N SER A 5 6.34 0.50 18.50
CA SER A 5 7.00 -0.52 19.32
C SER A 5 6.61 -1.95 18.95
N ALA A 6 5.52 -2.12 18.21
CA ALA A 6 5.10 -3.44 17.72
C ALA A 6 5.81 -3.85 16.42
N ILE A 7 6.58 -2.95 15.83
CA ILE A 7 7.30 -3.18 14.56
C ILE A 7 8.77 -3.49 14.87
N ARG A 8 9.22 -4.67 14.45
CA ARG A 8 10.59 -5.11 14.65
C ARG A 8 11.52 -4.44 13.65
N THR A 9 12.69 -4.02 14.10
CA THR A 9 13.75 -3.52 13.22
C THR A 9 14.82 -4.59 13.07
N ILE A 10 15.18 -4.92 11.83
CA ILE A 10 16.23 -5.87 11.50
C ILE A 10 17.38 -5.06 10.88
N PRO A 11 18.50 -4.85 11.61
CA PRO A 11 19.63 -4.11 11.08
C PRO A 11 20.30 -4.86 9.94
N ASP A 12 20.86 -4.12 8.99
CA ASP A 12 21.67 -4.67 7.90
C ASP A 12 20.93 -5.74 7.08
N TYR A 13 19.67 -5.53 6.81
CA TYR A 13 18.85 -6.42 5.99
C TYR A 13 18.11 -5.61 4.91
N PRO A 14 18.07 -6.07 3.66
CA PRO A 14 18.73 -7.26 3.09
C PRO A 14 20.22 -7.09 2.85
N LYS A 15 20.76 -5.92 3.12
CA LYS A 15 22.20 -5.65 2.96
C LYS A 15 22.67 -4.63 3.99
N PRO A 16 24.01 -4.51 4.22
CA PRO A 16 24.54 -3.58 5.22
C PRO A 16 24.05 -2.15 5.00
N GLY A 17 23.73 -1.47 6.09
CA GLY A 17 23.28 -0.08 6.12
C GLY A 17 21.77 0.10 6.04
N ILE A 18 21.01 -0.95 5.74
CA ILE A 18 19.56 -0.88 5.66
C ILE A 18 18.93 -1.36 6.95
N MET A 19 18.06 -0.52 7.53
CA MET A 19 17.25 -0.86 8.69
C MET A 19 15.90 -1.36 8.18
N PHE A 20 15.72 -2.67 8.12
CA PHE A 20 14.47 -3.27 7.65
C PHE A 20 13.40 -3.19 8.75
N ARG A 21 12.27 -2.60 8.42
CA ARG A 21 11.13 -2.47 9.34
C ARG A 21 10.16 -3.60 9.06
N ASP A 22 10.10 -4.55 9.98
CA ASP A 22 9.32 -5.77 9.83
C ASP A 22 7.95 -5.61 10.48
N VAL A 23 6.93 -5.49 9.63
CA VAL A 23 5.55 -5.30 10.07
C VAL A 23 4.89 -6.62 10.50
N THR A 24 5.55 -7.77 10.25
CA THR A 24 4.95 -9.06 10.60
C THR A 24 4.76 -9.24 12.10
N THR A 25 5.57 -8.61 12.92
CA THR A 25 5.38 -8.64 14.37
C THR A 25 4.15 -7.85 14.81
N LEU A 26 3.80 -6.79 14.08
CA LEU A 26 2.57 -6.06 14.31
C LEU A 26 1.36 -6.90 13.86
N ILE A 27 1.43 -7.47 12.67
CA ILE A 27 0.35 -8.30 12.11
C ILE A 27 0.14 -9.56 12.99
N GLY A 28 1.21 -10.11 13.52
CA GLY A 28 1.17 -11.32 14.36
C GLY A 28 0.63 -11.08 15.78
N ASP A 29 0.48 -9.84 16.19
CA ASP A 29 -0.10 -9.49 17.48
C ASP A 29 -1.56 -9.05 17.28
N ALA A 30 -2.48 -9.81 17.84
CA ALA A 30 -3.92 -9.60 17.60
C ALA A 30 -4.37 -8.18 17.95
N ARG A 31 -3.89 -7.63 19.07
CA ARG A 31 -4.27 -6.30 19.51
C ARG A 31 -3.65 -5.22 18.62
N ALA A 32 -2.36 -5.34 18.30
CA ALA A 32 -1.66 -4.38 17.47
C ALA A 32 -2.25 -4.37 16.06
N PHE A 33 -2.51 -5.54 15.51
CA PHE A 33 -3.11 -5.66 14.18
C PHE A 33 -4.50 -5.00 14.13
N ARG A 34 -5.34 -5.29 15.11
CA ARG A 34 -6.68 -4.69 15.19
C ARG A 34 -6.60 -3.17 15.28
N ILE A 35 -5.75 -2.65 16.15
CA ILE A 35 -5.59 -1.20 16.33
C ILE A 35 -5.07 -0.56 15.03
N ALA A 36 -4.10 -1.21 14.37
CA ALA A 36 -3.55 -0.71 13.12
C ALA A 36 -4.63 -0.60 12.04
N VAL A 37 -5.42 -1.65 11.85
CA VAL A 37 -6.51 -1.65 10.86
C VAL A 37 -7.54 -0.57 11.19
N ASP A 38 -7.95 -0.47 12.45
CA ASP A 38 -8.90 0.57 12.89
C ASP A 38 -8.39 1.97 12.56
N ARG A 39 -7.11 2.23 12.83
CA ARG A 39 -6.49 3.53 12.53
C ARG A 39 -6.30 3.77 11.04
N MET A 40 -6.05 2.73 10.26
CA MET A 40 -5.95 2.85 8.79
C MET A 40 -7.29 3.23 8.18
N VAL A 41 -8.38 2.72 8.72
CA VAL A 41 -9.74 2.99 8.22
C VAL A 41 -10.23 4.38 8.63
N GLN A 42 -9.83 4.85 9.78
CA GLN A 42 -10.41 6.06 10.40
C GLN A 42 -10.40 7.30 9.49
N PRO A 43 -9.32 7.66 8.79
CA PRO A 43 -9.33 8.84 7.92
C PRO A 43 -10.35 8.75 6.78
N TRP A 44 -10.77 7.55 6.44
CA TRP A 44 -11.65 7.27 5.30
C TRP A 44 -13.07 6.95 5.73
N ALA A 45 -13.36 7.00 7.03
CA ALA A 45 -14.70 6.81 7.56
C ALA A 45 -15.60 7.92 7.02
N GLY A 46 -16.75 7.55 6.44
CA GLY A 46 -17.65 8.50 5.81
C GLY A 46 -17.30 8.89 4.38
N ALA A 47 -16.12 8.55 3.89
CA ALA A 47 -15.78 8.72 2.48
C ALA A 47 -16.42 7.59 1.67
N LYS A 48 -16.81 7.91 0.43
CA LYS A 48 -17.27 6.87 -0.48
C LYS A 48 -16.08 6.12 -1.02
N ILE A 49 -15.98 4.82 -0.72
CA ILE A 49 -14.97 3.92 -1.25
C ILE A 49 -15.70 2.72 -1.83
N ASP A 50 -15.36 2.37 -3.07
CA ASP A 50 -15.96 1.24 -3.77
C ASP A 50 -15.08 0.00 -3.65
N LYS A 51 -13.77 0.15 -3.62
CA LYS A 51 -12.82 -0.96 -3.52
C LYS A 51 -11.56 -0.54 -2.79
N VAL A 52 -10.86 -1.54 -2.26
CA VAL A 52 -9.52 -1.39 -1.73
C VAL A 52 -8.58 -2.16 -2.65
N ALA A 53 -7.48 -1.55 -3.05
CA ALA A 53 -6.40 -2.22 -3.78
C ALA A 53 -5.21 -2.37 -2.84
N GLY A 54 -4.51 -3.48 -2.94
CA GLY A 54 -3.31 -3.72 -2.13
C GLY A 54 -2.23 -4.43 -2.92
N THR A 55 -0.98 -4.12 -2.59
CA THR A 55 0.17 -4.71 -3.26
C THR A 55 0.69 -5.93 -2.51
N GLU A 56 1.20 -6.94 -3.26
CA GLU A 56 1.79 -8.12 -2.62
C GLU A 56 3.03 -7.71 -1.81
N ALA A 57 3.31 -8.35 -0.71
CA ALA A 57 2.51 -9.43 -0.12
C ALA A 57 1.74 -8.93 1.12
N ARG A 58 2.36 -8.11 1.97
CA ARG A 58 1.75 -7.67 3.22
C ARG A 58 0.59 -6.69 3.00
N GLY A 59 0.61 -5.98 1.86
CA GLY A 59 -0.52 -5.15 1.46
C GLY A 59 -1.80 -5.94 1.23
N PHE A 60 -1.71 -7.23 0.94
CA PHE A 60 -2.89 -8.10 0.83
C PHE A 60 -3.52 -8.34 2.19
N ILE A 61 -2.69 -8.57 3.20
CA ILE A 61 -3.19 -8.84 4.56
C ILE A 61 -3.87 -7.60 5.13
N LEU A 62 -3.18 -6.47 5.05
CA LEU A 62 -3.69 -5.19 5.55
C LEU A 62 -4.87 -4.70 4.71
N GLY A 63 -4.73 -4.77 3.39
CA GLY A 63 -5.78 -4.33 2.46
C GLY A 63 -7.03 -5.18 2.57
N GLY A 64 -6.89 -6.48 2.73
CA GLY A 64 -8.03 -7.38 2.94
C GLY A 64 -8.79 -7.04 4.22
N ALA A 65 -8.07 -6.78 5.30
CA ALA A 65 -8.69 -6.39 6.57
C ALA A 65 -9.40 -5.04 6.46
N VAL A 66 -8.77 -4.05 5.80
CA VAL A 66 -9.37 -2.73 5.57
C VAL A 66 -10.63 -2.84 4.71
N ALA A 67 -10.56 -3.61 3.62
CA ALA A 67 -11.70 -3.82 2.73
C ALA A 67 -12.88 -4.46 3.47
N HIS A 68 -12.60 -5.49 4.27
CA HIS A 68 -13.62 -6.15 5.07
C HIS A 68 -14.28 -5.17 6.04
N GLN A 69 -13.48 -4.35 6.72
CA GLN A 69 -14.01 -3.39 7.70
C GLN A 69 -14.83 -2.28 7.02
N LEU A 70 -14.46 -1.88 5.80
CA LEU A 70 -15.21 -0.91 5.01
C LEU A 70 -16.40 -1.53 4.27
N SER A 71 -16.55 -2.84 4.29
CA SER A 71 -17.60 -3.60 3.58
C SER A 71 -17.51 -3.39 2.06
N VAL A 72 -16.32 -3.42 1.53
CA VAL A 72 -16.04 -3.30 0.09
C VAL A 72 -15.16 -4.45 -0.40
N GLY A 73 -15.04 -4.60 -1.70
CA GLY A 73 -14.19 -5.63 -2.31
C GLY A 73 -12.71 -5.25 -2.29
N PHE A 74 -11.87 -6.24 -2.56
CA PHE A 74 -10.42 -6.09 -2.60
C PHE A 74 -9.88 -6.46 -3.98
N THR A 75 -8.97 -5.64 -4.50
CA THR A 75 -8.27 -5.88 -5.77
C THR A 75 -6.79 -6.08 -5.51
N PRO A 76 -6.25 -7.26 -5.84
CA PRO A 76 -4.80 -7.46 -5.72
C PRO A 76 -4.04 -6.76 -6.83
N VAL A 77 -2.97 -6.08 -6.45
CA VAL A 77 -1.97 -5.53 -7.36
C VAL A 77 -0.73 -6.41 -7.22
N ARG A 78 -0.32 -7.05 -8.30
CA ARG A 78 0.72 -8.06 -8.24
C ARG A 78 1.83 -7.83 -9.26
N LYS A 79 2.96 -8.43 -9.00
CA LYS A 79 4.07 -8.46 -9.95
C LYS A 79 3.67 -9.19 -11.23
N ARG A 80 4.38 -8.86 -12.32
CA ARG A 80 4.15 -9.45 -13.64
C ARG A 80 4.03 -10.98 -13.57
N GLY A 81 3.02 -11.51 -14.25
CA GLY A 81 2.84 -12.96 -14.42
C GLY A 81 2.20 -13.70 -13.25
N LYS A 82 1.77 -12.99 -12.19
CA LYS A 82 1.19 -13.63 -11.01
C LYS A 82 -0.33 -13.78 -11.08
N LEU A 83 -1.00 -12.98 -11.91
CA LEU A 83 -2.45 -13.00 -12.01
C LEU A 83 -2.91 -13.90 -13.16
N PRO A 84 -3.94 -14.76 -12.94
CA PRO A 84 -4.30 -15.78 -13.93
C PRO A 84 -5.20 -15.31 -15.06
N HIS A 85 -5.96 -14.24 -14.88
CA HIS A 85 -6.83 -13.69 -15.89
C HIS A 85 -6.10 -12.61 -16.68
N ARG A 86 -6.72 -12.03 -17.71
CA ARG A 86 -6.11 -10.94 -18.48
C ARG A 86 -5.88 -9.72 -17.60
N THR A 87 -4.77 -9.03 -17.83
CA THR A 87 -4.31 -7.96 -16.98
C THR A 87 -4.08 -6.67 -17.76
N LEU A 88 -4.15 -5.55 -17.01
CA LEU A 88 -3.50 -4.29 -17.38
C LEU A 88 -2.17 -4.26 -16.64
N ILE A 89 -1.16 -3.68 -17.27
CA ILE A 89 0.20 -3.65 -16.74
C ILE A 89 0.73 -2.22 -16.70
N GLU A 90 1.49 -1.93 -15.66
CA GLU A 90 2.24 -0.68 -15.52
C GLU A 90 3.69 -1.02 -15.22
N GLU A 91 4.60 -0.54 -16.08
CA GLU A 91 6.04 -0.68 -15.86
C GLU A 91 6.55 0.53 -15.10
N TYR A 92 7.58 0.35 -14.28
CA TYR A 92 8.21 1.44 -13.54
C TYR A 92 9.69 1.18 -13.32
N GLU A 93 10.42 2.29 -13.19
CA GLU A 93 11.88 2.24 -13.04
C GLU A 93 12.26 1.87 -11.61
N LEU A 94 13.27 1.01 -11.50
CA LEU A 94 13.98 0.74 -10.26
C LEU A 94 15.33 1.44 -10.31
N GLU A 95 16.06 1.45 -9.20
CA GLU A 95 17.45 1.92 -9.18
C GLU A 95 18.28 1.15 -10.20
N TYR A 96 18.06 -0.14 -10.33
CA TYR A 96 18.70 -1.01 -11.32
C TYR A 96 17.63 -1.78 -12.08
N GLY A 97 17.33 -1.35 -13.33
CA GLY A 97 16.39 -2.01 -14.19
C GLY A 97 14.96 -1.52 -14.03
N GLN A 98 14.02 -2.37 -14.41
CA GLN A 98 12.58 -2.08 -14.39
C GLN A 98 11.84 -3.20 -13.69
N ASP A 99 10.68 -2.87 -13.17
CA ASP A 99 9.71 -3.83 -12.67
C ASP A 99 8.34 -3.50 -13.26
N ALA A 100 7.37 -4.36 -13.03
CA ALA A 100 6.02 -4.15 -13.52
C ALA A 100 5.01 -4.74 -12.55
N ILE A 101 3.86 -4.10 -12.50
CA ILE A 101 2.73 -4.57 -11.70
C ILE A 101 1.49 -4.67 -12.59
N GLU A 102 0.57 -5.52 -12.16
CA GLU A 102 -0.64 -5.85 -12.92
C GLU A 102 -1.87 -5.85 -12.02
N ILE A 103 -3.01 -5.52 -12.62
CA ILE A 103 -4.34 -5.81 -12.08
C ILE A 103 -5.14 -6.53 -13.16
N HIS A 104 -6.16 -7.29 -12.76
CA HIS A 104 -7.08 -7.88 -13.75
C HIS A 104 -7.84 -6.78 -14.49
N VAL A 105 -8.10 -7.00 -15.78
CA VAL A 105 -8.80 -6.02 -16.64
C VAL A 105 -10.21 -5.70 -16.14
N ASP A 106 -10.85 -6.64 -15.43
CA ASP A 106 -12.21 -6.51 -14.91
C ASP A 106 -12.25 -6.15 -13.41
N ALA A 107 -11.10 -5.84 -12.81
CA ALA A 107 -11.02 -5.55 -11.37
C ALA A 107 -11.70 -4.24 -11.00
N ILE A 108 -11.66 -3.26 -11.89
CA ILE A 108 -12.10 -1.89 -11.63
C ILE A 108 -13.19 -1.51 -12.63
N ALA A 109 -14.30 -0.98 -12.14
CA ALA A 109 -15.32 -0.36 -12.98
C ALA A 109 -15.01 1.13 -13.12
N GLU A 110 -15.39 1.71 -14.26
CA GLU A 110 -15.23 3.14 -14.51
C GLU A 110 -15.86 3.96 -13.39
N GLY A 111 -15.08 4.87 -12.82
CA GLY A 111 -15.54 5.74 -11.74
C GLY A 111 -15.44 5.14 -10.35
N ASP A 112 -14.96 3.89 -10.21
CA ASP A 112 -14.74 3.30 -8.88
C ASP A 112 -13.81 4.18 -8.07
N ARG A 113 -14.17 4.39 -6.81
CA ARG A 113 -13.33 5.12 -5.84
C ARG A 113 -12.53 4.11 -5.05
N VAL A 114 -11.21 4.17 -5.20
CA VAL A 114 -10.29 3.13 -4.72
C VAL A 114 -9.34 3.70 -3.68
N LEU A 115 -9.20 2.99 -2.58
CA LEU A 115 -8.18 3.25 -1.56
C LEU A 115 -7.04 2.26 -1.77
N LEU A 116 -5.81 2.77 -1.96
CA LEU A 116 -4.62 1.93 -2.07
C LEU A 116 -4.06 1.66 -0.68
N VAL A 117 -3.77 0.40 -0.38
CA VAL A 117 -3.23 -0.02 0.93
C VAL A 117 -1.92 -0.77 0.74
N ASP A 118 -0.94 -0.46 1.56
CA ASP A 118 0.31 -1.21 1.64
C ASP A 118 0.85 -1.15 3.07
N ASP A 119 1.91 -1.89 3.32
CA ASP A 119 2.55 -1.86 4.63
C ASP A 119 3.47 -0.65 4.80
N LEU A 120 4.15 -0.23 3.74
CA LEU A 120 5.19 0.77 3.84
C LEU A 120 5.31 1.58 2.54
N ILE A 121 5.60 2.86 2.68
CA ILE A 121 6.05 3.71 1.56
C ILE A 121 7.50 4.10 1.82
N ALA A 122 8.38 3.75 0.90
CA ALA A 122 9.80 4.15 0.90
C ALA A 122 10.02 5.23 -0.16
N THR A 123 10.48 4.87 -1.35
CA THR A 123 10.69 5.82 -2.45
C THR A 123 9.40 6.16 -3.20
N GLY A 124 8.37 5.34 -3.06
CA GLY A 124 7.07 5.57 -3.67
C GLY A 124 6.91 5.02 -5.10
N GLY A 125 7.91 4.33 -5.62
CA GLY A 125 7.85 3.82 -7.01
C GLY A 125 6.70 2.85 -7.24
N THR A 126 6.55 1.86 -6.38
CA THR A 126 5.47 0.87 -6.48
C THR A 126 4.11 1.51 -6.27
N ALA A 127 3.99 2.40 -5.29
CA ALA A 127 2.74 3.10 -5.01
C ALA A 127 2.33 3.99 -6.19
N GLU A 128 3.27 4.74 -6.76
CA GLU A 128 2.98 5.57 -7.93
C GLU A 128 2.52 4.73 -9.12
N ALA A 129 3.23 3.65 -9.41
CA ALA A 129 2.86 2.74 -10.50
C ALA A 129 1.47 2.14 -10.26
N SER A 130 1.16 1.75 -9.02
CA SER A 130 -0.16 1.22 -8.66
C SER A 130 -1.26 2.24 -8.88
N ILE A 131 -1.03 3.49 -8.49
CA ILE A 131 -2.00 4.58 -8.70
C ILE A 131 -2.23 4.81 -10.18
N ARG A 132 -1.18 4.89 -10.98
CA ARG A 132 -1.30 5.09 -12.42
C ARG A 132 -2.07 3.96 -13.09
N LEU A 133 -1.78 2.72 -12.66
CA LEU A 133 -2.47 1.54 -13.19
C LEU A 133 -3.97 1.58 -12.88
N LEU A 134 -4.32 1.89 -11.64
CA LEU A 134 -5.72 2.01 -11.22
C LEU A 134 -6.44 3.13 -11.97
N GLN A 135 -5.78 4.27 -12.17
CA GLN A 135 -6.34 5.39 -12.93
C GLN A 135 -6.56 5.02 -14.40
N ARG A 136 -5.64 4.29 -15.01
CA ARG A 136 -5.81 3.79 -16.39
C ARG A 136 -6.99 2.83 -16.50
N ALA A 137 -7.29 2.11 -15.45
CA ALA A 137 -8.45 1.21 -15.40
C ALA A 137 -9.78 1.95 -15.20
N GLY A 138 -9.75 3.24 -14.95
CA GLY A 138 -10.94 4.08 -14.78
C GLY A 138 -11.23 4.46 -13.33
N ALA A 139 -10.35 4.13 -12.39
CA ALA A 139 -10.55 4.45 -10.97
C ALA A 139 -10.22 5.89 -10.66
N THR A 140 -10.90 6.42 -9.63
CA THR A 140 -10.44 7.58 -8.88
C THR A 140 -9.74 7.05 -7.63
N VAL A 141 -8.44 7.27 -7.51
CA VAL A 141 -7.70 6.85 -6.31
C VAL A 141 -7.87 7.92 -5.25
N VAL A 142 -8.61 7.61 -4.21
CA VAL A 142 -9.01 8.58 -3.18
C VAL A 142 -7.92 8.81 -2.14
N GLY A 143 -7.00 7.88 -2.00
CA GLY A 143 -5.90 7.99 -1.07
C GLY A 143 -5.04 6.74 -1.04
N ALA A 144 -3.96 6.83 -0.28
CA ALA A 144 -3.09 5.70 0.03
C ALA A 144 -2.95 5.61 1.54
N ALA A 145 -3.19 4.43 2.10
CA ALA A 145 -3.10 4.16 3.52
C ALA A 145 -2.00 3.12 3.76
N VAL A 146 -1.03 3.47 4.59
CA VAL A 146 0.09 2.59 4.92
C VAL A 146 0.34 2.58 6.42
N VAL A 147 0.98 1.53 6.90
CA VAL A 147 1.40 1.47 8.30
C VAL A 147 2.62 2.35 8.51
N ILE A 148 3.61 2.24 7.64
CA ILE A 148 4.92 2.87 7.82
C ILE A 148 5.21 3.84 6.68
N ASP A 149 5.64 5.05 7.04
CA ASP A 149 6.25 6.00 6.12
C ASP A 149 7.74 6.14 6.47
N LEU A 150 8.58 6.13 5.43
CA LEU A 150 10.00 6.48 5.55
C LEU A 150 10.19 7.85 4.90
N PRO A 151 9.92 8.94 5.64
CA PRO A 151 9.81 10.27 5.01
C PRO A 151 11.10 10.76 4.36
N ASP A 152 12.25 10.33 4.84
CA ASP A 152 13.54 10.74 4.26
C ASP A 152 13.73 10.24 2.83
N LEU A 153 12.97 9.22 2.42
CA LEU A 153 13.01 8.68 1.05
C LEU A 153 12.05 9.37 0.09
N GLY A 154 11.15 10.22 0.60
CA GLY A 154 10.34 11.12 -0.21
C GLY A 154 9.12 10.50 -0.89
N GLY A 155 8.80 9.24 -0.63
CA GLY A 155 7.72 8.54 -1.33
C GLY A 155 6.34 9.16 -1.10
N ALA A 156 6.02 9.55 0.13
CA ALA A 156 4.73 10.16 0.43
C ALA A 156 4.54 11.46 -0.35
N LYS A 157 5.57 12.30 -0.41
CA LYS A 157 5.52 13.55 -1.20
C LYS A 157 5.33 13.28 -2.69
N ARG A 158 5.96 12.23 -3.19
CA ARG A 158 5.82 11.82 -4.59
C ARG A 158 4.38 11.44 -4.91
N ILE A 159 3.71 10.73 -4.01
CA ILE A 159 2.31 10.34 -4.18
C ILE A 159 1.39 11.54 -4.03
N GLU A 160 1.64 12.41 -3.06
CA GLU A 160 0.84 13.62 -2.87
C GLU A 160 0.93 14.58 -4.07
N ALA A 161 2.07 14.59 -4.77
CA ALA A 161 2.23 15.36 -6.00
C ALA A 161 1.29 14.89 -7.13
N LEU A 162 0.78 13.66 -7.05
CA LEU A 162 -0.24 13.15 -7.98
C LEU A 162 -1.66 13.55 -7.57
N GLY A 163 -1.82 14.29 -6.51
CA GLY A 163 -3.14 14.66 -5.97
C GLY A 163 -3.76 13.60 -5.09
N VAL A 164 -2.98 12.62 -4.63
CA VAL A 164 -3.46 11.50 -3.81
C VAL A 164 -2.95 11.68 -2.38
N PRO A 165 -3.83 11.91 -1.40
CA PRO A 165 -3.40 12.05 -0.01
C PRO A 165 -2.87 10.74 0.54
N VAL A 166 -1.83 10.82 1.37
CA VAL A 166 -1.21 9.67 2.02
C VAL A 166 -1.48 9.73 3.52
N SER A 167 -1.98 8.63 4.06
CA SER A 167 -2.16 8.44 5.50
C SER A 167 -1.21 7.36 5.98
N SER A 168 -0.39 7.66 6.97
CA SER A 168 0.51 6.68 7.59
C SER A 168 0.29 6.65 9.09
N LEU A 169 0.54 5.49 9.71
CA LEU A 169 0.35 5.33 11.15
C LEU A 169 1.60 5.70 11.93
N VAL A 170 2.76 5.36 11.41
CA VAL A 170 4.06 5.64 12.03
C VAL A 170 5.08 6.05 10.98
N ALA A 171 6.09 6.79 11.42
CA ALA A 171 7.20 7.17 10.57
C ALA A 171 8.52 6.78 11.23
N PHE A 172 9.48 6.35 10.41
CA PHE A 172 10.84 6.09 10.84
C PHE A 172 11.78 6.97 10.03
N GLU A 173 12.73 7.58 10.71
CA GLU A 173 13.78 8.36 10.07
C GLU A 173 14.85 7.43 9.49
N GLY A 174 15.54 7.92 8.44
CA GLY A 174 16.57 7.16 7.74
C GLY A 174 15.98 6.13 6.80
N GLU A 175 16.77 5.06 6.55
CA GLU A 175 16.41 4.01 5.60
C GLU A 175 15.89 2.74 6.26
#